data_54e1b0b9e719ed6f6dc08f318ab09dc9
#
_entry.id   54e1b0b9e719ed6f6dc08f318ab09dc9
#
_cell.length_a   1.000
_cell.length_b   1.000
_cell.length_c   1.000
_cell.angle_alpha   90.00
_cell.angle_beta   90.00
_cell.angle_gamma   90.00
#
_symmetry.space_group_name_H-M   'P 1'
#
loop_
_entity.id
_entity.type
_entity.pdbx_description
1 polymer ?
#
loop_
_entity_poly.entity_id
_entity_poly.type
_entity_poly.pdbx_seq_one_letter_code
_entity_poly.pdbx_strand_id
1 'polypeptide(L)'
;MNLNLFGHNHHWLMVDCGITFNADLNPTRVELPDPTFAMDLGDSLTGIVLTHAHEDHIGALPYLYERLGSPTPYATPFTAGVIREKFRYVSIDPDLVILKSQCAMTLGPFTITPLPITHSIPETQALLIETAAGSLLHTADWKIDENPVVGPPFKRDQFSTPNLPPIDVVLCDSTNALSPGHSKSEQLVQMGLERLIQRCEGRVIVSCFASNIARIQSIGRVAKRTERHLALTGRALERMTRIAKQCGYLGSDFPLISSHELAHFPPRHALFVATGSQGEPGAMLSKLASDRHPDFEIHTDDVFIFSSKTIPGNEESIERLVNQITAKGATVYQAEQFPDLNLHASGHPNQTELADLYATVQPKLVVPLHGEARHLAANADVAKAAGIHRTLTGGNGDLFSLVEPFRVRRHWGHAGRWAVTQNGKALEPVTA
;
A
#
# COMPACT_ATOMS: atom_id res chain seq x y z
N MET A 1 3.53 -7.05 5.90
CA MET A 1 3.66 -8.03 4.80
C MET A 1 2.49 -8.98 4.82
N ASN A 2 1.89 -9.21 3.67
CA ASN A 2 0.67 -9.99 3.50
C ASN A 2 0.96 -11.21 2.63
N LEU A 3 0.56 -12.38 3.09
CA LEU A 3 0.48 -13.63 2.37
C LEU A 3 -0.65 -14.43 2.99
N ASN A 4 -1.78 -14.49 2.31
CA ASN A 4 -2.97 -15.18 2.79
C ASN A 4 -3.23 -16.41 1.92
N LEU A 5 -3.48 -17.56 2.55
CA LEU A 5 -3.76 -18.82 1.86
C LEU A 5 -5.18 -19.28 2.17
N PHE A 6 -5.93 -19.56 1.13
CA PHE A 6 -7.31 -20.08 1.21
C PHE A 6 -7.34 -21.51 0.67
N GLY A 7 -7.75 -22.46 1.50
CA GLY A 7 -7.83 -23.88 1.14
C GLY A 7 -9.26 -24.37 1.00
N HIS A 8 -9.58 -25.06 -0.09
CA HIS A 8 -10.84 -25.78 -0.31
C HIS A 8 -10.62 -27.00 -1.20
N ASN A 9 -11.15 -28.17 -0.78
CA ASN A 9 -11.07 -29.42 -1.54
C ASN A 9 -9.66 -29.75 -2.09
N HIS A 10 -8.64 -29.68 -1.22
CA HIS A 10 -7.22 -29.93 -1.54
C HIS A 10 -6.59 -28.93 -2.55
N HIS A 11 -7.27 -27.86 -2.88
CA HIS A 11 -6.76 -26.76 -3.68
C HIS A 11 -6.51 -25.54 -2.79
N TRP A 12 -5.52 -24.76 -3.16
CA TRP A 12 -5.14 -23.54 -2.43
C TRP A 12 -5.06 -22.34 -3.36
N LEU A 13 -5.53 -21.22 -2.87
CA LEU A 13 -5.42 -19.91 -3.49
C LEU A 13 -4.56 -19.03 -2.61
N MET A 14 -3.56 -18.37 -3.19
CA MET A 14 -2.79 -17.34 -2.50
C MET A 14 -3.36 -15.97 -2.83
N VAL A 15 -3.55 -15.13 -1.83
CA VAL A 15 -3.87 -13.70 -1.97
C VAL A 15 -2.73 -12.90 -1.37
N ASP A 16 -2.08 -12.12 -2.23
CA ASP A 16 -0.89 -11.32 -1.96
C ASP A 16 0.37 -12.13 -1.61
N CYS A 17 1.53 -11.50 -1.78
CA CYS A 17 2.85 -12.08 -1.50
C CYS A 17 3.84 -10.93 -1.24
N GLY A 18 3.77 -10.35 -0.02
CA GLY A 18 4.43 -9.10 0.31
C GLY A 18 5.70 -9.24 1.14
N ILE A 19 6.44 -8.14 1.24
CA ILE A 19 7.63 -8.00 2.09
C ILE A 19 7.37 -7.05 3.26
N THR A 20 8.32 -7.04 4.18
CA THR A 20 8.51 -5.96 5.16
C THR A 20 9.95 -5.48 5.16
N PHE A 21 10.20 -4.32 5.76
CA PHE A 21 11.52 -3.77 5.93
C PHE A 21 11.89 -3.78 7.41
N ASN A 22 13.02 -4.37 7.74
CA ASN A 22 13.57 -4.30 9.09
C ASN A 22 14.54 -3.11 9.15
N ALA A 23 14.04 -1.98 9.67
CA ALA A 23 14.78 -0.74 9.77
C ALA A 23 15.78 -0.70 10.93
N ASP A 24 15.66 -1.59 11.92
CA ASP A 24 16.58 -1.69 13.06
C ASP A 24 17.99 -2.14 12.63
N LEU A 25 18.09 -2.66 11.41
CA LEU A 25 19.35 -3.10 10.82
C LEU A 25 19.90 -2.05 9.84
N ASN A 26 21.21 -1.86 9.86
CA ASN A 26 21.92 -1.01 8.90
C ASN A 26 22.95 -1.86 8.11
N PRO A 27 22.75 -2.08 6.78
CA PRO A 27 21.65 -1.56 5.97
C PRO A 27 20.29 -2.20 6.30
N THR A 28 19.20 -1.49 6.02
CA THR A 28 17.82 -1.98 6.14
C THR A 28 17.66 -3.32 5.42
N ARG A 29 17.15 -4.30 6.14
CA ARG A 29 16.96 -5.65 5.61
C ARG A 29 15.55 -5.86 5.08
N VAL A 30 15.43 -6.44 3.90
CA VAL A 30 14.17 -6.89 3.33
C VAL A 30 13.85 -8.27 3.91
N GLU A 31 12.65 -8.41 4.45
CA GLU A 31 12.14 -9.68 5.01
C GLU A 31 10.84 -10.09 4.32
N LEU A 32 10.70 -11.40 4.10
CA LEU A 32 9.51 -12.04 3.52
C LEU A 32 8.89 -12.99 4.54
N PRO A 33 7.61 -13.39 4.37
CA PRO A 33 7.02 -14.45 5.17
C PRO A 33 7.73 -15.78 4.87
N ASP A 34 7.81 -16.66 5.85
CA ASP A 34 8.32 -18.02 5.65
C ASP A 34 7.45 -18.74 4.60
N PRO A 35 8.03 -19.13 3.45
CA PRO A 35 7.27 -19.72 2.37
C PRO A 35 7.11 -21.25 2.50
N THR A 36 7.64 -21.88 3.54
CA THR A 36 7.79 -23.34 3.63
C THR A 36 6.47 -24.06 3.38
N PHE A 37 5.40 -23.65 4.07
CA PHE A 37 4.09 -24.26 3.87
C PHE A 37 3.56 -24.03 2.44
N ALA A 38 3.73 -22.84 1.90
CA ALA A 38 3.26 -22.52 0.55
C ALA A 38 4.05 -23.28 -0.54
N MET A 39 5.35 -23.54 -0.31
CA MET A 39 6.18 -24.34 -1.20
C MET A 39 5.75 -25.81 -1.22
N ASP A 40 5.33 -26.35 -0.07
CA ASP A 40 4.87 -27.75 0.05
C ASP A 40 3.53 -28.00 -0.63
N LEU A 41 2.79 -26.94 -1.03
CA LEU A 41 1.51 -27.07 -1.75
C LEU A 41 1.69 -27.59 -3.19
N GLY A 42 2.81 -27.27 -3.84
CA GLY A 42 3.08 -27.70 -5.22
C GLY A 42 1.90 -27.40 -6.16
N ASP A 43 1.48 -28.38 -6.95
CA ASP A 43 0.38 -28.25 -7.93
C ASP A 43 -1.00 -27.96 -7.27
N SER A 44 -1.15 -28.11 -5.97
CA SER A 44 -2.38 -27.71 -5.28
C SER A 44 -2.53 -26.21 -5.13
N LEU A 45 -1.47 -25.43 -5.32
CA LEU A 45 -1.54 -23.96 -5.40
C LEU A 45 -2.06 -23.53 -6.78
N THR A 46 -3.34 -23.20 -6.86
CA THR A 46 -4.04 -22.92 -8.13
C THR A 46 -3.68 -21.58 -8.77
N GLY A 47 -3.12 -20.65 -8.01
CA GLY A 47 -2.70 -19.34 -8.49
C GLY A 47 -2.51 -18.33 -7.37
N ILE A 48 -2.00 -17.15 -7.74
CA ILE A 48 -1.77 -16.02 -6.83
C ILE A 48 -2.58 -14.82 -7.33
N VAL A 49 -3.51 -14.32 -6.52
CA VAL A 49 -4.26 -13.10 -6.82
C VAL A 49 -3.68 -11.95 -6.04
N LEU A 50 -3.31 -10.87 -6.75
CA LEU A 50 -2.64 -9.71 -6.18
C LEU A 50 -3.62 -8.53 -6.15
N THR A 51 -3.90 -8.06 -4.94
CA THR A 51 -4.93 -7.06 -4.69
C THR A 51 -4.54 -5.67 -5.16
N HIS A 52 -3.27 -5.29 -4.97
CA HIS A 52 -2.71 -4.01 -5.39
C HIS A 52 -1.17 -3.99 -5.33
N ALA A 53 -0.54 -2.90 -5.78
CA ALA A 53 0.90 -2.86 -6.05
C ALA A 53 1.77 -2.34 -4.89
N HIS A 54 1.33 -2.35 -3.64
CA HIS A 54 2.19 -2.04 -2.50
C HIS A 54 3.19 -3.17 -2.23
N GLU A 55 4.36 -2.81 -1.69
CA GLU A 55 5.46 -3.74 -1.43
C GLU A 55 5.08 -4.85 -0.45
N ASP A 56 4.29 -4.53 0.55
CA ASP A 56 3.81 -5.49 1.54
C ASP A 56 2.67 -6.41 1.03
N HIS A 57 2.31 -6.29 -0.26
CA HIS A 57 1.37 -7.17 -0.98
C HIS A 57 2.00 -7.90 -2.16
N ILE A 58 3.02 -7.33 -2.82
CA ILE A 58 3.62 -7.95 -4.02
C ILE A 58 5.15 -8.14 -3.94
N GLY A 59 5.78 -7.56 -2.91
CA GLY A 59 7.23 -7.42 -2.88
C GLY A 59 8.00 -8.73 -2.78
N ALA A 60 7.43 -9.78 -2.17
CA ALA A 60 8.07 -11.08 -2.04
C ALA A 60 7.96 -11.93 -3.32
N LEU A 61 7.00 -11.63 -4.19
CA LEU A 61 6.72 -12.45 -5.35
C LEU A 61 7.95 -12.73 -6.24
N PRO A 62 8.81 -11.76 -6.60
CA PRO A 62 9.99 -12.05 -7.42
C PRO A 62 11.01 -12.99 -6.77
N TYR A 63 11.05 -13.03 -5.44
CA TYR A 63 11.96 -13.89 -4.68
C TYR A 63 11.43 -15.31 -4.49
N LEU A 64 10.10 -15.45 -4.43
CA LEU A 64 9.43 -16.71 -4.10
C LEU A 64 8.84 -17.42 -5.31
N TYR A 65 8.65 -16.75 -6.44
CA TYR A 65 7.92 -17.23 -7.61
C TYR A 65 8.33 -18.62 -8.06
N GLU A 66 9.63 -18.84 -8.37
CA GLU A 66 10.13 -20.14 -8.80
C GLU A 66 10.07 -21.18 -7.67
N ARG A 67 10.27 -20.77 -6.43
CA ARG A 67 10.18 -21.65 -5.25
C ARG A 67 8.77 -22.16 -4.99
N LEU A 68 7.77 -21.38 -5.37
CA LEU A 68 6.35 -21.73 -5.29
C LEU A 68 5.88 -22.59 -6.48
N GLY A 69 6.78 -22.99 -7.39
CA GLY A 69 6.44 -23.75 -8.59
C GLY A 69 5.92 -22.88 -9.73
N SER A 70 6.24 -21.60 -9.73
CA SER A 70 5.84 -20.64 -10.78
C SER A 70 4.32 -20.56 -11.02
N PRO A 71 3.50 -20.41 -9.96
CA PRO A 71 2.06 -20.31 -10.10
C PRO A 71 1.66 -19.04 -10.84
N THR A 72 0.62 -19.09 -11.67
CA THR A 72 0.14 -17.94 -12.45
C THR A 72 -0.26 -16.78 -11.53
N PRO A 73 0.35 -15.57 -11.68
CA PRO A 73 -0.06 -14.37 -10.95
C PRO A 73 -1.20 -13.68 -11.71
N TYR A 74 -2.21 -13.25 -10.96
CA TYR A 74 -3.36 -12.49 -11.45
C TYR A 74 -3.34 -11.09 -10.85
N ALA A 75 -3.32 -10.05 -11.69
CA ALA A 75 -3.21 -8.67 -11.23
C ALA A 75 -3.89 -7.69 -12.18
N THR A 76 -4.36 -6.56 -11.66
CA THR A 76 -4.86 -5.44 -12.45
C THR A 76 -3.75 -4.81 -13.32
N PRO A 77 -4.07 -4.05 -14.38
CA PRO A 77 -3.07 -3.50 -15.30
C PRO A 77 -1.94 -2.72 -14.62
N PHE A 78 -2.28 -1.84 -13.64
CA PHE A 78 -1.28 -1.07 -12.92
C PHE A 78 -0.38 -1.98 -12.06
N THR A 79 -0.98 -2.89 -11.29
CA THR A 79 -0.25 -3.86 -10.46
C THR A 79 0.63 -4.76 -11.31
N ALA A 80 0.12 -5.23 -12.45
CA ALA A 80 0.87 -6.02 -13.43
C ALA A 80 2.08 -5.25 -13.99
N GLY A 81 1.92 -3.95 -14.27
CA GLY A 81 3.02 -3.09 -14.69
C GLY A 81 4.15 -3.03 -13.67
N VAL A 82 3.80 -2.90 -12.38
CA VAL A 82 4.78 -2.88 -11.28
C VAL A 82 5.46 -4.24 -11.12
N ILE A 83 4.71 -5.33 -11.20
CA ILE A 83 5.23 -6.70 -11.11
C ILE A 83 6.22 -6.98 -12.23
N ARG A 84 5.88 -6.67 -13.49
CA ARG A 84 6.79 -6.85 -14.64
C ARG A 84 8.11 -6.11 -14.43
N GLU A 85 8.08 -4.88 -13.91
CA GLU A 85 9.31 -4.15 -13.57
C GLU A 85 10.14 -4.87 -12.49
N LYS A 86 9.50 -5.44 -11.48
CA LYS A 86 10.20 -6.19 -10.42
C LYS A 86 10.83 -7.47 -10.96
N PHE A 87 10.12 -8.21 -11.80
CA PHE A 87 10.62 -9.44 -12.39
C PHE A 87 11.78 -9.22 -13.37
N ARG A 88 11.88 -8.05 -14.01
CA ARG A 88 13.05 -7.68 -14.82
C ARG A 88 14.36 -7.70 -14.02
N TYR A 89 14.33 -7.33 -12.73
CA TYR A 89 15.52 -7.34 -11.90
C TYR A 89 16.03 -8.75 -11.57
N VAL A 90 15.16 -9.75 -11.62
CA VAL A 90 15.48 -11.17 -11.40
C VAL A 90 15.55 -11.97 -12.70
N SER A 91 15.35 -11.31 -13.85
CA SER A 91 15.38 -11.92 -15.20
C SER A 91 14.38 -13.08 -15.39
N ILE A 92 13.20 -12.95 -14.79
CA ILE A 92 12.08 -13.89 -14.93
C ILE A 92 10.97 -13.19 -15.71
N ASP A 93 10.29 -13.91 -16.59
CA ASP A 93 9.08 -13.45 -17.28
C ASP A 93 7.88 -14.30 -16.81
N PRO A 94 7.08 -13.82 -15.86
CA PRO A 94 5.97 -14.59 -15.31
C PRO A 94 4.80 -14.64 -16.29
N ASP A 95 4.10 -15.77 -16.34
CA ASP A 95 2.83 -15.92 -17.06
C ASP A 95 1.71 -15.17 -16.32
N LEU A 96 1.75 -13.83 -16.41
CA LEU A 96 0.90 -12.92 -15.66
C LEU A 96 -0.41 -12.64 -16.41
N VAL A 97 -1.53 -12.92 -15.77
CA VAL A 97 -2.89 -12.72 -16.30
C VAL A 97 -3.46 -11.40 -15.76
N ILE A 98 -4.03 -10.60 -16.67
CA ILE A 98 -4.67 -9.34 -16.31
C ILE A 98 -6.08 -9.56 -15.76
N LEU A 99 -6.27 -9.15 -14.52
CA LEU A 99 -7.57 -9.11 -13.86
C LEU A 99 -8.45 -8.00 -14.46
N LYS A 100 -9.70 -8.38 -14.74
CA LYS A 100 -10.75 -7.41 -15.08
C LYS A 100 -11.62 -7.19 -13.84
N SER A 101 -11.66 -5.96 -13.37
CA SER A 101 -12.51 -5.58 -12.24
C SER A 101 -13.97 -5.95 -12.51
N GLN A 102 -14.67 -6.45 -11.51
CA GLN A 102 -16.07 -6.90 -11.55
C GLN A 102 -16.34 -8.07 -12.53
N CYS A 103 -15.30 -8.78 -12.99
CA CYS A 103 -15.45 -9.96 -13.81
C CYS A 103 -15.03 -11.19 -13.01
N ALA A 104 -15.95 -12.11 -12.79
CA ALA A 104 -15.66 -13.37 -12.10
C ALA A 104 -14.71 -14.25 -12.93
N MET A 105 -13.80 -14.93 -12.22
CA MET A 105 -12.91 -15.96 -12.78
C MET A 105 -12.90 -17.18 -11.88
N THR A 106 -12.56 -18.33 -12.44
CA THR A 106 -12.51 -19.59 -11.69
C THR A 106 -11.08 -20.11 -11.63
N LEU A 107 -10.60 -20.40 -10.41
CA LEU A 107 -9.31 -21.01 -10.14
C LEU A 107 -9.52 -22.25 -9.26
N GLY A 108 -9.43 -23.44 -9.85
CA GLY A 108 -9.81 -24.67 -9.16
C GLY A 108 -11.25 -24.59 -8.62
N PRO A 109 -11.48 -24.82 -7.33
CA PRO A 109 -12.81 -24.73 -6.73
C PRO A 109 -13.22 -23.31 -6.31
N PHE A 110 -12.40 -22.29 -6.58
CA PHE A 110 -12.64 -20.90 -6.18
C PHE A 110 -13.22 -20.12 -7.36
N THR A 111 -14.34 -19.41 -7.14
CA THR A 111 -14.81 -18.35 -8.02
C THR A 111 -14.42 -17.01 -7.37
N ILE A 112 -13.68 -16.18 -8.09
CA ILE A 112 -13.12 -14.94 -7.55
C ILE A 112 -13.63 -13.78 -8.39
N THR A 113 -14.28 -12.81 -7.73
CA THR A 113 -14.74 -11.56 -8.35
C THR A 113 -13.98 -10.40 -7.73
N PRO A 114 -13.06 -9.75 -8.47
CA PRO A 114 -12.40 -8.53 -8.03
C PRO A 114 -13.40 -7.38 -7.97
N LEU A 115 -13.43 -6.64 -6.87
CA LEU A 115 -14.33 -5.51 -6.63
C LEU A 115 -13.49 -4.24 -6.43
N PRO A 116 -13.70 -3.17 -7.21
CA PRO A 116 -12.90 -1.96 -7.09
C PRO A 116 -13.12 -1.32 -5.73
N ILE A 117 -12.05 -0.96 -5.04
CA ILE A 117 -12.09 -0.30 -3.75
C ILE A 117 -11.07 0.84 -3.72
N THR A 118 -11.34 1.91 -2.97
CA THR A 118 -10.43 3.06 -2.89
C THR A 118 -9.32 2.83 -1.88
N HIS A 119 -8.11 3.18 -2.28
CA HIS A 119 -6.89 3.14 -1.47
C HIS A 119 -5.93 4.27 -1.90
N SER A 120 -4.68 4.25 -1.43
CA SER A 120 -3.66 5.25 -1.82
C SER A 120 -2.98 4.96 -3.16
N ILE A 121 -3.21 3.80 -3.75
CA ILE A 121 -2.63 3.34 -5.01
C ILE A 121 -3.74 2.96 -6.01
N PRO A 122 -3.54 3.14 -7.33
CA PRO A 122 -4.56 2.80 -8.32
C PRO A 122 -4.95 1.32 -8.34
N GLU A 123 -6.19 1.05 -8.74
CA GLU A 123 -6.73 -0.27 -9.07
C GLU A 123 -6.74 -1.28 -7.92
N THR A 124 -6.74 -0.84 -6.67
CA THR A 124 -6.91 -1.75 -5.53
C THR A 124 -8.23 -2.50 -5.64
N GLN A 125 -8.21 -3.82 -5.41
CA GLN A 125 -9.37 -4.70 -5.48
C GLN A 125 -9.61 -5.37 -4.14
N ALA A 126 -10.82 -5.26 -3.62
CA ALA A 126 -11.34 -6.27 -2.71
C ALA A 126 -11.68 -7.53 -3.53
N LEU A 127 -11.71 -8.69 -2.89
CA LEU A 127 -11.98 -9.97 -3.55
C LEU A 127 -13.19 -10.64 -2.91
N LEU A 128 -14.25 -10.84 -3.69
CA LEU A 128 -15.28 -11.81 -3.35
C LEU A 128 -14.78 -13.18 -3.78
N ILE A 129 -14.63 -14.08 -2.82
CA ILE A 129 -14.16 -15.46 -3.07
C ILE A 129 -15.30 -16.40 -2.66
N GLU A 130 -15.79 -17.17 -3.61
CA GLU A 130 -16.89 -18.09 -3.44
C GLU A 130 -16.43 -19.52 -3.69
N THR A 131 -16.94 -20.44 -2.90
CA THR A 131 -16.76 -21.89 -3.03
C THR A 131 -18.09 -22.60 -2.74
N ALA A 132 -18.15 -23.91 -2.94
CA ALA A 132 -19.30 -24.69 -2.52
C ALA A 132 -19.56 -24.67 -0.99
N ALA A 133 -18.59 -24.22 -0.18
CA ALA A 133 -18.70 -24.15 1.28
C ALA A 133 -19.21 -22.79 1.78
N GLY A 134 -19.22 -21.76 0.96
CA GLY A 134 -19.68 -20.43 1.31
C GLY A 134 -18.91 -19.32 0.59
N SER A 135 -19.18 -18.08 1.00
CA SER A 135 -18.65 -16.85 0.41
C SER A 135 -17.86 -16.04 1.43
N LEU A 136 -16.77 -15.46 0.97
CA LEU A 136 -15.98 -14.52 1.78
C LEU A 136 -15.63 -13.26 0.99
N LEU A 137 -15.55 -12.15 1.70
CA LEU A 137 -15.05 -10.88 1.20
C LEU A 137 -13.71 -10.58 1.86
N HIS A 138 -12.64 -10.58 1.07
CA HIS A 138 -11.32 -10.08 1.46
C HIS A 138 -11.22 -8.61 1.04
N THR A 139 -11.15 -7.69 1.98
CA THR A 139 -11.21 -6.25 1.65
C THR A 139 -9.95 -5.73 0.97
N ALA A 140 -8.83 -6.45 1.09
CA ALA A 140 -7.51 -5.85 0.87
C ALA A 140 -7.33 -4.60 1.74
N ASP A 141 -6.43 -3.69 1.34
CA ASP A 141 -6.29 -2.37 1.95
C ASP A 141 -7.32 -1.41 1.35
N TRP A 142 -7.99 -0.64 2.19
CA TRP A 142 -9.10 0.17 1.70
C TRP A 142 -9.39 1.39 2.54
N LYS A 143 -10.19 2.29 2.00
CA LYS A 143 -10.88 3.38 2.72
C LYS A 143 -12.15 3.77 1.99
N ILE A 144 -13.00 4.58 2.60
CA ILE A 144 -14.10 5.23 1.92
C ILE A 144 -13.62 6.60 1.42
N ASP A 145 -13.41 6.73 0.10
CA ASP A 145 -13.14 8.02 -0.53
C ASP A 145 -14.14 8.24 -1.66
N GLU A 146 -15.11 9.12 -1.42
CA GLU A 146 -16.15 9.46 -2.40
C GLU A 146 -15.65 10.48 -3.44
N ASN A 147 -14.50 11.10 -3.18
CA ASN A 147 -13.88 12.09 -4.06
C ASN A 147 -12.37 11.77 -4.26
N PRO A 148 -12.02 10.58 -4.77
CA PRO A 148 -10.65 10.22 -5.00
C PRO A 148 -10.04 11.07 -6.12
N VAL A 149 -8.75 11.36 -6.01
CA VAL A 149 -8.02 12.11 -7.05
C VAL A 149 -7.73 11.23 -8.27
N VAL A 150 -7.60 9.92 -8.04
CA VAL A 150 -7.29 8.90 -9.05
C VAL A 150 -8.22 7.70 -8.88
N GLY A 151 -8.71 7.17 -9.97
CA GLY A 151 -9.62 6.03 -10.01
C GLY A 151 -11.09 6.38 -9.73
N PRO A 152 -11.96 5.39 -9.69
CA PRO A 152 -13.39 5.59 -9.41
C PRO A 152 -13.63 5.89 -7.93
N PRO A 153 -14.70 6.63 -7.58
CA PRO A 153 -15.11 6.82 -6.20
C PRO A 153 -15.55 5.51 -5.55
N PHE A 154 -15.43 5.45 -4.22
CA PHE A 154 -15.97 4.35 -3.44
C PHE A 154 -17.50 4.30 -3.61
N LYS A 155 -18.02 3.11 -3.89
CA LYS A 155 -19.46 2.87 -4.03
C LYS A 155 -19.93 1.93 -2.92
N ARG A 156 -20.69 2.45 -1.95
CA ARG A 156 -21.21 1.65 -0.83
C ARG A 156 -22.16 0.55 -1.30
N ASP A 157 -22.99 0.85 -2.28
CA ASP A 157 -24.00 -0.06 -2.82
C ASP A 157 -23.39 -1.32 -3.47
N GLN A 158 -22.16 -1.26 -3.97
CA GLN A 158 -21.50 -2.45 -4.51
C GLN A 158 -21.30 -3.56 -3.45
N PHE A 159 -21.25 -3.22 -2.15
CA PHE A 159 -21.07 -4.15 -1.04
C PHE A 159 -22.38 -4.56 -0.38
N SER A 160 -23.52 -4.20 -0.92
CA SER A 160 -24.85 -4.52 -0.41
C SER A 160 -25.64 -5.45 -1.35
N THR A 161 -26.66 -6.11 -0.81
CA THR A 161 -27.68 -6.84 -1.60
C THR A 161 -28.51 -5.82 -2.42
N PRO A 162 -28.82 -6.05 -3.72
CA PRO A 162 -28.58 -7.31 -4.46
C PRO A 162 -27.25 -7.40 -5.22
N ASN A 163 -26.33 -6.43 -5.08
CA ASN A 163 -25.09 -6.38 -5.86
C ASN A 163 -24.08 -7.45 -5.45
N LEU A 164 -24.10 -7.87 -4.17
CA LEU A 164 -23.35 -9.04 -3.69
C LEU A 164 -24.28 -10.14 -3.19
N PRO A 165 -23.87 -11.42 -3.29
CA PRO A 165 -24.51 -12.49 -2.56
C PRO A 165 -24.38 -12.28 -1.05
N PRO A 166 -25.17 -12.99 -0.21
CA PRO A 166 -24.93 -13.01 1.23
C PRO A 166 -23.49 -13.42 1.53
N ILE A 167 -22.78 -12.62 2.31
CA ILE A 167 -21.38 -12.87 2.69
C ILE A 167 -21.32 -13.59 4.03
N ASP A 168 -20.69 -14.77 4.06
CA ASP A 168 -20.50 -15.52 5.30
C ASP A 168 -19.37 -14.93 6.15
N VAL A 169 -18.26 -14.53 5.53
CA VAL A 169 -17.05 -14.07 6.22
C VAL A 169 -16.52 -12.80 5.58
N VAL A 170 -16.13 -11.83 6.41
CA VAL A 170 -15.32 -10.67 5.99
C VAL A 170 -13.93 -10.76 6.60
N LEU A 171 -12.90 -10.75 5.75
CA LEU A 171 -11.51 -10.57 6.15
C LEU A 171 -11.16 -9.10 5.91
N CYS A 172 -10.85 -8.34 6.97
CA CYS A 172 -10.81 -6.88 6.91
C CYS A 172 -9.51 -6.29 7.44
N ASP A 173 -9.00 -5.30 6.69
CA ASP A 173 -7.88 -4.42 7.06
C ASP A 173 -8.11 -3.76 8.42
N SER A 174 -7.09 -3.81 9.28
CA SER A 174 -7.13 -3.28 10.64
C SER A 174 -6.13 -2.16 10.91
N THR A 175 -5.39 -1.71 9.90
CA THR A 175 -4.24 -0.80 10.05
C THR A 175 -4.59 0.46 10.86
N ASN A 176 -5.76 1.05 10.62
CA ASN A 176 -6.22 2.24 11.33
C ASN A 176 -7.38 1.98 12.31
N ALA A 177 -7.62 0.76 12.73
CA ALA A 177 -8.73 0.41 13.62
C ALA A 177 -8.71 1.12 14.99
N LEU A 178 -7.57 1.68 15.39
CA LEU A 178 -7.45 2.51 16.59
C LEU A 178 -7.83 3.98 16.37
N SER A 179 -7.94 4.42 15.12
CA SER A 179 -8.22 5.82 14.76
C SER A 179 -9.73 6.07 14.70
N PRO A 180 -10.27 7.06 15.45
CA PRO A 180 -11.69 7.38 15.40
C PRO A 180 -12.07 8.10 14.10
N GLY A 181 -13.39 8.13 13.82
CA GLY A 181 -13.97 8.87 12.70
C GLY A 181 -13.68 8.25 11.33
N HIS A 182 -13.63 9.11 10.31
CA HIS A 182 -13.34 8.75 8.92
C HIS A 182 -11.90 9.09 8.53
N SER A 183 -11.34 8.37 7.59
CA SER A 183 -10.10 8.73 6.91
C SER A 183 -10.32 9.99 6.05
N LYS A 184 -9.27 10.80 5.87
CA LYS A 184 -9.36 12.03 5.05
C LYS A 184 -9.31 11.66 3.56
N SER A 185 -10.07 12.40 2.72
CA SER A 185 -9.97 12.30 1.27
C SER A 185 -8.65 12.87 0.74
N GLU A 186 -8.12 12.31 -0.35
CA GLU A 186 -6.97 12.86 -1.08
C GLU A 186 -7.25 14.27 -1.65
N GLN A 187 -8.50 14.60 -1.93
CA GLN A 187 -8.88 15.94 -2.35
C GLN A 187 -8.59 16.99 -1.27
N LEU A 188 -8.81 16.66 0.01
CA LEU A 188 -8.47 17.58 1.12
C LEU A 188 -6.96 17.82 1.20
N VAL A 189 -6.16 16.79 0.93
CA VAL A 189 -4.70 16.92 0.89
C VAL A 189 -4.26 17.82 -0.27
N GLN A 190 -4.86 17.66 -1.44
CA GLN A 190 -4.59 18.57 -2.58
C GLN A 190 -4.84 20.03 -2.19
N MET A 191 -5.98 20.32 -1.54
CA MET A 191 -6.32 21.68 -1.09
C MET A 191 -5.34 22.20 -0.02
N GLY A 192 -4.92 21.34 0.90
CA GLY A 192 -3.95 21.68 1.94
C GLY A 192 -2.58 22.03 1.37
N LEU A 193 -2.07 21.20 0.48
CA LEU A 193 -0.82 21.43 -0.24
C LEU A 193 -0.88 22.73 -1.07
N GLU A 194 -1.98 22.97 -1.79
CA GLU A 194 -2.16 24.19 -2.58
C GLU A 194 -2.06 25.44 -1.71
N ARG A 195 -2.80 25.50 -0.58
CA ARG A 195 -2.78 26.63 0.35
C ARG A 195 -1.40 26.90 0.94
N LEU A 196 -0.65 25.83 1.26
CA LEU A 196 0.69 25.97 1.82
C LEU A 196 1.69 26.43 0.74
N ILE A 197 1.70 25.77 -0.42
CA ILE A 197 2.66 26.01 -1.50
C ILE A 197 2.49 27.40 -2.11
N GLN A 198 1.27 27.94 -2.18
CA GLN A 198 1.02 29.30 -2.63
C GLN A 198 1.72 30.39 -1.81
N ARG A 199 2.01 30.09 -0.54
CA ARG A 199 2.66 31.04 0.40
C ARG A 199 4.18 30.93 0.42
N CYS A 200 4.74 29.93 -0.26
CA CYS A 200 6.17 29.69 -0.26
C CYS A 200 6.86 30.51 -1.34
N GLU A 201 7.86 31.31 -0.96
CA GLU A 201 8.68 32.10 -1.89
C GLU A 201 9.90 31.33 -2.40
N GLY A 202 10.40 30.34 -1.65
CA GLY A 202 11.51 29.46 -2.02
C GLY A 202 11.07 28.24 -2.84
N ARG A 203 12.03 27.34 -3.09
CA ARG A 203 11.77 26.01 -3.67
C ARG A 203 10.94 25.19 -2.67
N VAL A 204 10.05 24.38 -3.22
CA VAL A 204 9.25 23.45 -2.40
C VAL A 204 9.62 22.01 -2.75
N ILE A 205 9.89 21.23 -1.73
CA ILE A 205 10.21 19.81 -1.83
C ILE A 205 9.13 19.02 -1.07
N VAL A 206 8.25 18.32 -1.78
CA VAL A 206 7.23 17.47 -1.17
C VAL A 206 7.74 16.04 -1.12
N SER A 207 7.74 15.44 0.06
CA SER A 207 8.08 14.03 0.23
C SER A 207 6.83 13.19 0.46
N CYS A 208 6.68 12.11 -0.30
CA CYS A 208 5.58 11.16 -0.17
C CYS A 208 6.01 9.76 -0.60
N PHE A 209 5.17 8.77 -0.33
CA PHE A 209 5.38 7.42 -0.86
C PHE A 209 5.30 7.41 -2.38
N ALA A 210 6.27 6.78 -3.03
CA ALA A 210 6.34 6.70 -4.49
C ALA A 210 5.13 5.96 -5.11
N SER A 211 4.51 5.09 -4.36
CA SER A 211 3.30 4.34 -4.76
C SER A 211 2.02 5.18 -4.70
N ASN A 212 2.00 6.29 -3.96
CA ASN A 212 0.81 7.14 -3.85
C ASN A 212 0.62 8.02 -5.09
N ILE A 213 0.07 7.41 -6.14
CA ILE A 213 -0.19 8.08 -7.43
C ILE A 213 -1.22 9.21 -7.29
N ALA A 214 -2.18 9.06 -6.39
CA ALA A 214 -3.15 10.12 -6.10
C ALA A 214 -2.47 11.38 -5.54
N ARG A 215 -1.45 11.22 -4.66
CA ARG A 215 -0.65 12.31 -4.14
C ARG A 215 0.21 12.96 -5.22
N ILE A 216 0.85 12.16 -6.08
CA ILE A 216 1.63 12.65 -7.22
C ILE A 216 0.72 13.45 -8.17
N GLN A 217 -0.47 12.97 -8.47
CA GLN A 217 -1.46 13.67 -9.30
C GLN A 217 -1.90 14.99 -8.64
N SER A 218 -2.17 14.96 -7.33
CA SER A 218 -2.51 16.17 -6.56
C SER A 218 -1.41 17.22 -6.64
N ILE A 219 -0.15 16.81 -6.44
CA ILE A 219 1.00 17.73 -6.52
C ILE A 219 1.14 18.29 -7.95
N GLY A 220 0.92 17.48 -8.99
CA GLY A 220 0.92 17.96 -10.37
C GLY A 220 -0.14 19.03 -10.66
N ARG A 221 -1.36 18.84 -10.12
CA ARG A 221 -2.43 19.86 -10.20
C ARG A 221 -2.08 21.13 -9.43
N VAL A 222 -1.50 20.97 -8.23
CA VAL A 222 -1.03 22.11 -7.41
C VAL A 222 0.09 22.86 -8.13
N ALA A 223 1.05 22.17 -8.74
CA ALA A 223 2.12 22.80 -9.52
C ALA A 223 1.56 23.72 -10.61
N LYS A 224 0.57 23.24 -11.39
CA LYS A 224 -0.11 24.06 -12.41
C LYS A 224 -0.79 25.29 -11.84
N ARG A 225 -1.49 25.16 -10.69
CA ARG A 225 -2.26 26.25 -10.07
C ARG A 225 -1.39 27.28 -9.36
N THR A 226 -0.19 26.88 -8.94
CA THR A 226 0.78 27.74 -8.25
C THR A 226 1.88 28.25 -9.18
N GLU A 227 1.74 28.01 -10.49
CA GLU A 227 2.70 28.41 -11.54
C GLU A 227 4.12 27.88 -11.27
N ARG A 228 4.21 26.66 -10.68
CA ARG A 228 5.47 25.99 -10.44
C ARG A 228 5.71 24.86 -11.44
N HIS A 229 6.95 24.72 -11.86
CA HIS A 229 7.40 23.56 -12.63
C HIS A 229 7.67 22.39 -11.70
N LEU A 230 7.29 21.19 -12.12
CA LEU A 230 7.37 19.98 -11.30
C LEU A 230 8.47 19.05 -11.80
N ALA A 231 9.34 18.59 -10.91
CA ALA A 231 10.24 17.48 -11.16
C ALA A 231 10.11 16.38 -10.11
N LEU A 232 10.37 15.15 -10.52
CA LEU A 232 10.44 13.99 -9.63
C LEU A 232 11.91 13.65 -9.38
N THR A 233 12.23 13.30 -8.14
CA THR A 233 13.58 12.91 -7.76
C THR A 233 13.56 11.59 -7.00
N GLY A 234 14.08 10.56 -7.64
CA GLY A 234 14.14 9.20 -7.12
C GLY A 234 13.57 8.15 -8.06
N ARG A 235 14.37 7.09 -8.28
CA ARG A 235 14.06 6.00 -9.24
C ARG A 235 12.68 5.36 -9.03
N ALA A 236 12.25 5.23 -7.78
CA ALA A 236 10.94 4.65 -7.46
C ALA A 236 9.80 5.56 -7.95
N LEU A 237 9.88 6.88 -7.71
CA LEU A 237 8.91 7.86 -8.20
C LEU A 237 8.82 7.88 -9.72
N GLU A 238 9.96 7.90 -10.42
CA GLU A 238 10.02 7.89 -11.88
C GLU A 238 9.37 6.62 -12.45
N ARG A 239 9.71 5.46 -11.87
CA ARG A 239 9.14 4.16 -12.26
C ARG A 239 7.62 4.13 -12.08
N MET A 240 7.13 4.47 -10.90
CA MET A 240 5.71 4.44 -10.58
C MET A 240 4.92 5.44 -11.45
N THR A 241 5.46 6.64 -11.65
CA THR A 241 4.87 7.66 -12.52
C THR A 241 4.81 7.21 -13.98
N ARG A 242 5.86 6.54 -14.49
CA ARG A 242 5.87 5.99 -15.85
C ARG A 242 4.78 4.93 -16.03
N ILE A 243 4.64 4.00 -15.08
CA ILE A 243 3.58 2.99 -15.12
C ILE A 243 2.20 3.65 -15.04
N ALA A 244 2.02 4.64 -14.15
CA ALA A 244 0.77 5.36 -14.01
C ALA A 244 0.37 6.11 -15.30
N LYS A 245 1.33 6.69 -16.04
CA LYS A 245 1.10 7.26 -17.36
C LYS A 245 0.68 6.21 -18.38
N GLN A 246 1.36 5.06 -18.40
CA GLN A 246 1.02 3.95 -19.31
C GLN A 246 -0.39 3.40 -19.07
N CYS A 247 -0.84 3.38 -17.82
CA CYS A 247 -2.19 2.96 -17.43
C CYS A 247 -3.25 4.10 -17.51
N GLY A 248 -2.86 5.32 -17.92
CA GLY A 248 -3.79 6.44 -18.09
C GLY A 248 -4.17 7.19 -16.80
N TYR A 249 -3.53 6.89 -15.66
CA TYR A 249 -3.79 7.58 -14.38
C TYR A 249 -3.17 8.96 -14.28
N LEU A 250 -2.09 9.20 -15.03
CA LEU A 250 -1.50 10.52 -15.22
C LEU A 250 -1.61 10.90 -16.69
N GLY A 251 -2.28 12.00 -16.98
CA GLY A 251 -2.52 12.47 -18.33
C GLY A 251 -1.23 12.84 -19.08
N SER A 252 -1.31 12.93 -20.41
CA SER A 252 -0.20 13.39 -21.25
C SER A 252 0.24 14.83 -20.93
N ASP A 253 -0.66 15.63 -20.37
CA ASP A 253 -0.46 17.02 -19.94
C ASP A 253 0.08 17.13 -18.49
N PHE A 254 0.45 16.03 -17.85
CA PHE A 254 1.03 16.04 -16.51
C PHE A 254 2.33 16.86 -16.51
N PRO A 255 2.46 17.92 -15.67
CA PRO A 255 3.42 19.01 -15.82
C PRO A 255 4.82 18.62 -15.33
N LEU A 256 5.42 17.59 -15.90
CA LEU A 256 6.71 17.06 -15.49
C LEU A 256 7.82 17.53 -16.41
N ILE A 257 8.86 18.12 -15.83
CA ILE A 257 10.14 18.43 -16.48
C ILE A 257 11.27 17.63 -15.81
N SER A 258 12.45 17.63 -16.39
CA SER A 258 13.59 16.98 -15.75
C SER A 258 14.08 17.75 -14.52
N SER A 259 14.66 17.07 -13.54
CA SER A 259 15.24 17.71 -12.35
C SER A 259 16.39 18.67 -12.72
N HIS A 260 17.14 18.33 -13.77
CA HIS A 260 18.21 19.16 -14.28
C HIS A 260 17.67 20.50 -14.87
N GLU A 261 16.59 20.44 -15.65
CA GLU A 261 15.94 21.67 -16.16
C GLU A 261 15.39 22.51 -15.03
N LEU A 262 14.73 21.87 -14.04
CA LEU A 262 14.11 22.58 -12.90
C LEU A 262 15.14 23.35 -12.06
N ALA A 263 16.39 22.89 -11.99
CA ALA A 263 17.48 23.55 -11.27
C ALA A 263 17.79 24.97 -11.81
N HIS A 264 17.43 25.27 -13.07
CA HIS A 264 17.65 26.58 -13.71
C HIS A 264 16.48 27.55 -13.53
N PHE A 265 15.37 27.13 -12.96
CA PHE A 265 14.23 28.01 -12.69
C PHE A 265 14.43 28.81 -11.37
N PRO A 266 13.85 30.03 -11.30
CA PRO A 266 13.82 30.76 -10.04
C PRO A 266 13.18 29.91 -8.93
N PRO A 267 13.68 29.98 -7.66
CA PRO A 267 13.22 29.15 -6.56
C PRO A 267 11.70 29.09 -6.38
N ARG A 268 11.03 30.24 -6.49
CA ARG A 268 9.55 30.33 -6.37
C ARG A 268 8.80 29.55 -7.44
N HIS A 269 9.42 29.19 -8.54
CA HIS A 269 8.81 28.41 -9.63
C HIS A 269 9.22 26.94 -9.61
N ALA A 270 9.99 26.50 -8.60
CA ALA A 270 10.45 25.13 -8.51
C ALA A 270 9.65 24.33 -7.46
N LEU A 271 9.16 23.16 -7.86
CA LEU A 271 8.48 22.18 -7.02
C LEU A 271 9.05 20.79 -7.31
N PHE A 272 9.52 20.12 -6.27
CA PHE A 272 10.05 18.76 -6.36
C PHE A 272 9.17 17.77 -5.61
N VAL A 273 9.05 16.55 -6.14
CA VAL A 273 8.63 15.40 -5.34
C VAL A 273 9.84 14.52 -5.12
N ALA A 274 10.11 14.21 -3.85
CA ALA A 274 11.29 13.45 -3.46
C ALA A 274 10.94 12.18 -2.66
N THR A 275 11.74 11.13 -2.83
CA THR A 275 11.71 9.95 -1.97
C THR A 275 12.46 10.20 -0.66
N GLY A 276 12.13 9.43 0.39
CA GLY A 276 12.84 9.50 1.67
C GLY A 276 11.98 10.02 2.81
N SER A 277 10.66 9.92 2.70
CA SER A 277 9.72 10.38 3.74
C SER A 277 9.83 9.62 5.06
N GLN A 278 10.51 8.46 5.07
CA GLN A 278 10.72 7.64 6.25
C GLN A 278 12.18 7.68 6.75
N GLY A 279 13.00 8.59 6.23
CA GLY A 279 14.40 8.71 6.62
C GLY A 279 15.31 7.60 6.05
N GLU A 280 14.89 6.92 4.98
CA GLU A 280 15.62 5.79 4.39
C GLU A 280 17.05 6.22 3.94
N PRO A 281 18.12 5.49 4.33
CA PRO A 281 19.52 5.92 4.10
C PRO A 281 19.86 5.98 2.64
N GLY A 282 19.36 5.72 1.70
CA GLY A 282 19.72 5.84 0.27
C GLY A 282 18.77 6.72 -0.52
N ALA A 283 17.72 7.21 0.14
CA ALA A 283 16.69 8.01 -0.47
C ALA A 283 17.15 9.43 -0.78
N MET A 284 16.40 10.12 -1.61
CA MET A 284 16.72 11.45 -2.09
C MET A 284 16.88 12.47 -0.96
N LEU A 285 15.93 12.52 -0.03
CA LEU A 285 16.00 13.46 1.10
C LEU A 285 17.23 13.23 1.98
N SER A 286 17.58 11.96 2.26
CA SER A 286 18.77 11.62 3.04
C SER A 286 20.06 12.01 2.35
N LYS A 287 20.13 11.96 1.03
CA LYS A 287 21.26 12.44 0.25
C LYS A 287 21.37 13.97 0.29
N LEU A 288 20.25 14.68 0.14
CA LEU A 288 20.21 16.15 0.24
C LEU A 288 20.63 16.62 1.64
N ALA A 289 20.06 16.03 2.69
CA ALA A 289 20.36 16.40 4.06
C ALA A 289 21.83 16.20 4.46
N SER A 290 22.49 15.21 3.84
CA SER A 290 23.89 14.84 4.08
C SER A 290 24.89 15.39 3.03
N ASP A 291 24.51 16.34 2.19
CA ASP A 291 25.32 16.95 1.12
C ASP A 291 25.91 15.92 0.14
N ARG A 292 25.20 14.82 -0.09
CA ARG A 292 25.63 13.76 -1.01
C ARG A 292 24.85 13.73 -2.33
N HIS A 293 23.99 14.73 -2.55
CA HIS A 293 23.30 14.87 -3.83
C HIS A 293 24.22 15.58 -4.83
N PRO A 294 24.40 15.06 -6.06
CA PRO A 294 25.36 15.63 -7.01
C PRO A 294 24.94 16.99 -7.57
N ASP A 295 23.64 17.26 -7.67
CA ASP A 295 23.13 18.40 -8.42
C ASP A 295 22.35 19.41 -7.58
N PHE A 296 22.04 19.09 -6.31
CA PHE A 296 21.21 19.92 -5.44
C PHE A 296 21.78 20.08 -4.04
N GLU A 297 21.74 21.31 -3.54
CA GLU A 297 22.02 21.68 -2.15
C GLU A 297 20.77 22.29 -1.52
N ILE A 298 20.64 22.17 -0.20
CA ILE A 298 19.56 22.79 0.56
C ILE A 298 19.91 24.26 0.81
N HIS A 299 18.96 25.15 0.54
CA HIS A 299 19.07 26.58 0.79
C HIS A 299 18.14 27.02 1.93
N THR A 300 18.44 28.16 2.54
CA THR A 300 17.71 28.70 3.70
C THR A 300 16.22 28.97 3.44
N ASP A 301 15.86 29.31 2.19
CA ASP A 301 14.48 29.62 1.80
C ASP A 301 13.71 28.38 1.31
N ASP A 302 14.33 27.20 1.29
CA ASP A 302 13.67 25.96 0.87
C ASP A 302 12.61 25.52 1.87
N VAL A 303 11.53 24.97 1.35
CA VAL A 303 10.42 24.44 2.14
C VAL A 303 10.27 22.95 1.88
N PHE A 304 10.39 22.15 2.91
CA PHE A 304 10.18 20.70 2.89
C PHE A 304 8.83 20.35 3.48
N ILE A 305 8.04 19.57 2.76
CA ILE A 305 6.71 19.11 3.19
C ILE A 305 6.71 17.59 3.25
N PHE A 306 6.65 17.02 4.46
CA PHE A 306 6.48 15.59 4.67
C PHE A 306 4.99 15.23 4.55
N SER A 307 4.59 14.83 3.36
CA SER A 307 3.22 14.49 2.99
C SER A 307 2.97 12.97 3.17
N SER A 308 3.39 12.44 4.31
CA SER A 308 3.31 11.04 4.71
C SER A 308 3.07 10.93 6.21
N LYS A 309 2.56 9.76 6.64
CA LYS A 309 2.53 9.38 8.06
C LYS A 309 3.85 8.70 8.42
N THR A 310 4.30 8.90 9.64
CA THR A 310 5.42 8.14 10.21
C THR A 310 5.02 6.67 10.37
N ILE A 311 5.81 5.78 9.78
CA ILE A 311 5.67 4.34 10.00
C ILE A 311 6.34 4.01 11.33
N PRO A 312 5.69 3.25 12.23
CA PRO A 312 6.28 2.84 13.50
C PRO A 312 7.66 2.20 13.31
N GLY A 313 8.65 2.66 14.09
CA GLY A 313 10.06 2.25 13.99
C GLY A 313 10.93 3.19 13.15
N ASN A 314 10.36 4.14 12.42
CA ASN A 314 11.13 5.11 11.62
C ASN A 314 11.26 6.50 12.30
N GLU A 315 10.72 6.66 13.51
CA GLU A 315 10.63 7.96 14.22
C GLU A 315 12.01 8.63 14.32
N GLU A 316 13.01 7.92 14.82
CA GLU A 316 14.38 8.44 14.99
C GLU A 316 15.03 8.81 13.66
N SER A 317 14.80 8.01 12.61
CA SER A 317 15.36 8.25 11.28
C SER A 317 14.76 9.50 10.65
N ILE A 318 13.46 9.72 10.82
CA ILE A 318 12.75 10.91 10.35
C ILE A 318 13.18 12.13 11.15
N GLU A 319 13.25 12.02 12.48
CA GLU A 319 13.68 13.14 13.34
C GLU A 319 15.11 13.59 13.00
N ARG A 320 16.03 12.64 12.82
CA ARG A 320 17.40 12.92 12.39
C ARG A 320 17.43 13.66 11.04
N LEU A 321 16.63 13.20 10.08
CA LEU A 321 16.53 13.81 8.77
C LEU A 321 15.97 15.23 8.85
N VAL A 322 14.91 15.45 9.61
CA VAL A 322 14.30 16.76 9.84
C VAL A 322 15.29 17.71 10.48
N ASN A 323 16.01 17.27 11.54
CA ASN A 323 17.03 18.07 12.21
C ASN A 323 18.16 18.47 11.25
N GLN A 324 18.62 17.56 10.38
CA GLN A 324 19.64 17.88 9.38
C GLN A 324 19.16 18.92 8.36
N ILE A 325 17.93 18.82 7.87
CA ILE A 325 17.34 19.78 6.94
C ILE A 325 17.18 21.15 7.60
N THR A 326 16.64 21.18 8.82
CA THR A 326 16.43 22.43 9.58
C THR A 326 17.76 23.11 9.96
N ALA A 327 18.79 22.34 10.28
CA ALA A 327 20.13 22.89 10.56
C ALA A 327 20.75 23.63 9.37
N LYS A 328 20.29 23.36 8.14
CA LYS A 328 20.68 24.08 6.92
C LYS A 328 19.84 25.34 6.67
N GLY A 329 18.92 25.67 7.57
CA GLY A 329 18.07 26.85 7.53
C GLY A 329 16.76 26.68 6.76
N ALA A 330 16.48 25.51 6.19
CA ALA A 330 15.22 25.25 5.50
C ALA A 330 14.05 25.08 6.47
N THR A 331 12.85 25.39 5.99
CA THR A 331 11.61 25.20 6.76
C THR A 331 11.03 23.80 6.50
N VAL A 332 10.61 23.10 7.57
CA VAL A 332 10.02 21.76 7.46
C VAL A 332 8.60 21.75 8.00
N TYR A 333 7.66 21.20 7.20
CA TYR A 333 6.28 20.92 7.59
C TYR A 333 6.05 19.42 7.61
N GLN A 334 5.71 18.87 8.79
CA GLN A 334 5.31 17.47 8.95
C GLN A 334 3.79 17.39 9.11
N ALA A 335 3.14 16.45 8.41
CA ALA A 335 1.68 16.34 8.40
C ALA A 335 1.07 16.17 9.81
N GLU A 336 1.76 15.47 10.69
CA GLU A 336 1.31 15.21 12.06
C GLU A 336 1.40 16.46 12.97
N GLN A 337 2.37 17.33 12.74
CA GLN A 337 2.54 18.56 13.49
C GLN A 337 1.60 19.68 13.04
N PHE A 338 1.08 19.59 11.81
CA PHE A 338 0.19 20.59 11.21
C PHE A 338 -1.12 19.95 10.70
N PRO A 339 -1.96 19.36 11.59
CA PRO A 339 -3.15 18.61 11.22
C PRO A 339 -4.18 19.44 10.44
N ASP A 340 -4.25 20.76 10.70
CA ASP A 340 -5.20 21.68 10.04
C ASP A 340 -4.82 21.96 8.58
N LEU A 341 -3.56 21.74 8.20
CA LEU A 341 -3.10 21.91 6.83
C LEU A 341 -3.52 20.73 5.93
N ASN A 342 -3.93 19.60 6.51
CA ASN A 342 -4.31 18.39 5.77
C ASN A 342 -3.23 17.92 4.78
N LEU A 343 -1.98 17.82 5.22
CA LEU A 343 -0.86 17.48 4.35
C LEU A 343 -0.77 15.97 4.03
N HIS A 344 -1.53 15.14 4.72
CA HIS A 344 -1.56 13.68 4.53
C HIS A 344 -2.95 13.11 4.76
N ALA A 345 -3.28 12.06 4.01
CA ALA A 345 -4.41 11.17 4.22
C ALA A 345 -3.94 9.72 4.19
N SER A 346 -4.43 8.92 5.13
CA SER A 346 -4.19 7.47 5.14
C SER A 346 -4.94 6.78 4.01
N GLY A 347 -4.42 5.64 3.56
CA GLY A 347 -5.10 4.75 2.62
C GLY A 347 -6.00 3.71 3.30
N HIS A 348 -6.05 3.68 4.64
CA HIS A 348 -6.72 2.63 5.42
C HIS A 348 -7.94 3.16 6.18
N PRO A 349 -8.94 2.28 6.48
CA PRO A 349 -10.19 2.67 7.10
C PRO A 349 -9.99 2.99 8.59
N ASN A 350 -10.63 4.07 9.04
CA ASN A 350 -10.80 4.36 10.45
C ASN A 350 -12.04 3.63 11.01
N GLN A 351 -12.33 3.79 12.31
CA GLN A 351 -13.41 3.06 13.00
C GLN A 351 -14.79 3.23 12.38
N THR A 352 -15.14 4.44 11.93
CA THR A 352 -16.47 4.68 11.34
C THR A 352 -16.61 3.98 9.99
N GLU A 353 -15.56 3.96 9.17
CA GLU A 353 -15.58 3.25 7.88
C GLU A 353 -15.68 1.74 8.06
N LEU A 354 -14.99 1.18 9.07
CA LEU A 354 -15.12 -0.22 9.43
C LEU A 354 -16.55 -0.57 9.86
N ALA A 355 -17.14 0.26 10.74
CA ALA A 355 -18.53 0.07 11.20
C ALA A 355 -19.53 0.16 10.04
N ASP A 356 -19.34 1.12 9.12
CA ASP A 356 -20.18 1.29 7.93
C ASP A 356 -20.12 0.06 7.01
N LEU A 357 -18.93 -0.52 6.80
CA LEU A 357 -18.77 -1.73 6.00
C LEU A 357 -19.50 -2.91 6.64
N TYR A 358 -19.31 -3.11 7.94
CA TYR A 358 -19.96 -4.22 8.67
C TYR A 358 -21.48 -4.09 8.70
N ALA A 359 -21.99 -2.87 8.90
CA ALA A 359 -23.43 -2.60 8.84
C ALA A 359 -24.01 -2.83 7.44
N THR A 360 -23.22 -2.60 6.39
CA THR A 360 -23.64 -2.79 4.99
C THR A 360 -23.63 -4.26 4.60
N VAL A 361 -22.52 -4.97 4.88
CA VAL A 361 -22.29 -6.37 4.46
C VAL A 361 -23.02 -7.38 5.38
N GLN A 362 -23.09 -7.11 6.68
CA GLN A 362 -23.69 -7.97 7.72
C GLN A 362 -23.21 -9.44 7.66
N PRO A 363 -21.89 -9.69 7.70
CA PRO A 363 -21.36 -11.04 7.62
C PRO A 363 -21.68 -11.85 8.88
N LYS A 364 -21.63 -13.20 8.79
CA LYS A 364 -21.75 -14.08 9.95
C LYS A 364 -20.48 -14.05 10.82
N LEU A 365 -19.32 -13.81 10.22
CA LEU A 365 -18.01 -13.78 10.87
C LEU A 365 -17.16 -12.62 10.32
N VAL A 366 -16.45 -11.92 11.21
CA VAL A 366 -15.36 -11.02 10.84
C VAL A 366 -14.01 -11.57 11.32
N VAL A 367 -13.04 -11.60 10.44
CA VAL A 367 -11.64 -11.93 10.73
C VAL A 367 -10.79 -10.69 10.43
N PRO A 368 -10.39 -9.93 11.45
CA PRO A 368 -9.46 -8.82 11.30
C PRO A 368 -8.11 -9.29 10.76
N LEU A 369 -7.60 -8.62 9.73
CA LEU A 369 -6.29 -8.84 9.14
C LEU A 369 -5.47 -7.55 9.12
N HIS A 370 -4.23 -7.63 8.68
CA HIS A 370 -3.36 -6.50 8.38
C HIS A 370 -3.23 -5.50 9.54
N GLY A 371 -2.52 -5.89 10.58
CA GLY A 371 -2.27 -5.08 11.77
C GLY A 371 -1.58 -5.87 12.88
N GLU A 372 -1.11 -5.16 13.88
CA GLU A 372 -0.63 -5.76 15.12
C GLU A 372 -1.81 -6.25 15.97
N ALA A 373 -1.55 -7.06 16.98
CA ALA A 373 -2.57 -7.63 17.86
C ALA A 373 -3.58 -6.59 18.42
N ARG A 374 -3.10 -5.40 18.76
CA ARG A 374 -3.96 -4.28 19.24
C ARG A 374 -4.89 -3.76 18.15
N HIS A 375 -4.44 -3.69 16.90
CA HIS A 375 -5.25 -3.26 15.76
C HIS A 375 -6.33 -4.29 15.42
N LEU A 376 -5.95 -5.58 15.42
CA LEU A 376 -6.89 -6.69 15.21
C LEU A 376 -7.98 -6.74 16.30
N ALA A 377 -7.59 -6.52 17.55
CA ALA A 377 -8.54 -6.47 18.68
C ALA A 377 -9.51 -5.28 18.53
N ALA A 378 -9.00 -4.09 18.22
CA ALA A 378 -9.83 -2.91 18.02
C ALA A 378 -10.80 -3.07 16.84
N ASN A 379 -10.38 -3.67 15.73
CA ASN A 379 -11.26 -3.97 14.61
C ASN A 379 -12.36 -4.97 15.00
N ALA A 380 -12.01 -6.03 15.75
CA ALA A 380 -12.99 -6.99 16.28
C ALA A 380 -14.03 -6.31 17.20
N ASP A 381 -13.61 -5.32 17.99
CA ASP A 381 -14.52 -4.58 18.87
C ASP A 381 -15.44 -3.64 18.07
N VAL A 382 -14.94 -2.98 17.00
CA VAL A 382 -15.78 -2.23 16.07
C VAL A 382 -16.81 -3.15 15.40
N ALA A 383 -16.41 -4.35 14.94
CA ALA A 383 -17.33 -5.32 14.35
C ALA A 383 -18.45 -5.72 15.33
N LYS A 384 -18.11 -6.01 16.59
CA LYS A 384 -19.11 -6.32 17.63
C LYS A 384 -20.05 -5.15 17.88
N ALA A 385 -19.51 -3.93 17.97
CA ALA A 385 -20.34 -2.73 18.16
C ALA A 385 -21.27 -2.47 16.96
N ALA A 386 -20.90 -2.88 15.75
CA ALA A 386 -21.73 -2.86 14.54
C ALA A 386 -22.73 -4.03 14.46
N GLY A 387 -22.85 -4.87 15.50
CA GLY A 387 -23.82 -5.98 15.57
C GLY A 387 -23.32 -7.32 15.05
N ILE A 388 -22.05 -7.46 14.72
CA ILE A 388 -21.48 -8.74 14.28
C ILE A 388 -21.18 -9.61 15.51
N HIS A 389 -21.91 -10.70 15.66
CA HIS A 389 -21.82 -11.53 16.86
C HIS A 389 -20.56 -12.40 16.93
N ARG A 390 -19.90 -12.68 15.81
CA ARG A 390 -18.74 -13.56 15.75
C ARG A 390 -17.54 -12.85 15.13
N THR A 391 -16.44 -12.84 15.89
CA THR A 391 -15.14 -12.35 15.43
C THR A 391 -14.08 -13.39 15.79
N LEU A 392 -13.12 -13.64 14.88
CA LEU A 392 -11.97 -14.47 15.16
C LEU A 392 -10.70 -13.66 14.92
N THR A 393 -9.82 -13.62 15.91
CA THR A 393 -8.48 -13.03 15.80
C THR A 393 -7.43 -14.11 15.95
N GLY A 394 -6.32 -13.95 15.27
CA GLY A 394 -5.19 -14.87 15.32
C GLY A 394 -3.88 -14.23 14.94
N GLY A 395 -2.83 -15.04 14.98
CA GLY A 395 -1.49 -14.67 14.55
C GLY A 395 -1.11 -15.36 13.23
N ASN A 396 0.08 -15.01 12.73
CA ASN A 396 0.65 -15.70 11.59
C ASN A 396 0.83 -17.19 11.90
N GLY A 397 0.56 -18.06 10.94
CA GLY A 397 0.61 -19.51 11.11
C GLY A 397 -0.63 -20.14 11.78
N ASP A 398 -1.64 -19.35 12.18
CA ASP A 398 -2.91 -19.88 12.64
C ASP A 398 -3.81 -20.28 11.45
N LEU A 399 -4.52 -21.41 11.60
CA LEU A 399 -5.51 -21.86 10.62
C LEU A 399 -6.93 -21.50 11.10
N PHE A 400 -7.66 -20.79 10.25
CA PHE A 400 -9.05 -20.41 10.49
C PHE A 400 -10.00 -21.33 9.70
N SER A 401 -10.93 -21.98 10.39
CA SER A 401 -12.09 -22.59 9.74
C SER A 401 -13.12 -21.49 9.48
N LEU A 402 -13.33 -21.16 8.20
CA LEU A 402 -14.25 -20.11 7.75
C LEU A 402 -15.65 -20.64 7.45
N VAL A 403 -15.92 -21.90 7.79
CA VAL A 403 -17.24 -22.54 7.76
C VAL A 403 -17.64 -22.98 9.15
N GLU A 404 -18.95 -23.02 9.41
CA GLU A 404 -19.44 -23.45 10.74
C GLU A 404 -19.12 -24.91 11.05
N PRO A 405 -18.67 -25.21 12.27
CA PRO A 405 -18.40 -24.27 13.36
C PRO A 405 -17.10 -23.51 13.15
N PHE A 406 -17.17 -22.16 13.17
CA PHE A 406 -16.00 -21.29 13.05
C PHE A 406 -14.98 -21.53 14.16
N ARG A 407 -13.71 -21.75 13.80
CA ARG A 407 -12.65 -22.12 14.76
C ARG A 407 -11.31 -21.55 14.33
N VAL A 408 -10.41 -21.38 15.30
CA VAL A 408 -8.99 -21.09 15.08
C VAL A 408 -8.16 -22.23 15.63
N ARG A 409 -7.29 -22.79 14.82
CA ARG A 409 -6.26 -23.74 15.22
C ARG A 409 -4.93 -22.99 15.29
N ARG A 410 -4.46 -22.77 16.51
CA ARG A 410 -3.25 -22.00 16.77
C ARG A 410 -2.00 -22.75 16.36
N HIS A 411 -1.00 -21.99 15.86
CA HIS A 411 0.32 -22.52 15.49
C HIS A 411 0.24 -23.76 14.58
N TRP A 412 -0.68 -23.71 13.62
CA TRP A 412 -0.90 -24.81 12.68
C TRP A 412 0.19 -24.90 11.61
N GLY A 413 0.66 -23.76 11.11
CA GLY A 413 1.73 -23.63 10.11
C GLY A 413 2.95 -22.88 10.64
N HIS A 414 4.06 -22.99 9.95
CA HIS A 414 5.23 -22.16 10.23
C HIS A 414 4.92 -20.68 10.01
N ALA A 415 5.40 -19.84 10.94
CA ALA A 415 5.18 -18.39 10.95
C ALA A 415 6.50 -17.64 11.11
N GLY A 416 7.53 -18.05 10.41
CA GLY A 416 8.83 -17.42 10.42
C GLY A 416 8.95 -16.27 9.42
N ARG A 417 10.16 -15.75 9.31
CA ARG A 417 10.57 -14.77 8.30
C ARG A 417 11.83 -15.26 7.60
N TRP A 418 11.94 -14.92 6.35
CA TRP A 418 13.18 -15.10 5.58
C TRP A 418 13.71 -13.74 5.16
N ALA A 419 15.03 -13.56 5.22
CA ALA A 419 15.70 -12.35 4.80
C ALA A 419 16.28 -12.47 3.41
N VAL A 420 16.23 -11.39 2.65
CA VAL A 420 16.99 -11.27 1.40
C VAL A 420 18.43 -10.91 1.76
N THR A 421 19.40 -11.70 1.29
CA THR A 421 20.82 -11.43 1.50
C THR A 421 21.26 -10.12 0.84
N GLN A 422 22.37 -9.53 1.29
CA GLN A 422 22.87 -8.24 0.80
C GLN A 422 23.13 -8.20 -0.72
N ASN A 423 23.41 -9.33 -1.34
CA ASN A 423 23.56 -9.45 -2.80
C ASN A 423 22.21 -9.59 -3.53
N GLY A 424 21.09 -9.67 -2.83
CA GLY A 424 19.74 -9.78 -3.38
C GLY A 424 19.40 -11.14 -4.03
N LYS A 425 20.31 -12.14 -3.92
CA LYS A 425 20.19 -13.41 -4.66
C LYS A 425 19.86 -14.63 -3.82
N ALA A 426 20.08 -14.58 -2.53
CA ALA A 426 19.79 -15.70 -1.64
C ALA A 426 18.78 -15.29 -0.58
N LEU A 427 18.06 -16.29 -0.04
CA LEU A 427 17.11 -16.15 1.06
C LEU A 427 17.65 -16.97 2.23
N GLU A 428 17.60 -16.39 3.42
CA GLU A 428 18.03 -17.03 4.66
C GLU A 428 16.94 -16.91 5.72
N PRO A 429 16.64 -17.99 6.48
CA PRO A 429 15.72 -17.89 7.61
C PRO A 429 16.22 -16.85 8.61
N VAL A 430 15.30 -16.01 9.09
CA VAL A 430 15.60 -15.08 10.19
C VAL A 430 15.52 -15.88 11.49
N THR A 431 16.66 -16.09 12.12
CA THR A 431 16.71 -16.65 13.47
C THR A 431 16.19 -15.63 14.47
N ALA A 432 15.27 -16.06 15.35
CA ALA A 432 14.64 -15.24 16.39
C ALA A 432 15.68 -14.71 17.40
#